data_914d747af9bd77bc14433c2411e5cf97
#
_entry.id   914d747af9bd77bc14433c2411e5cf97
#
_cell.length_a   1.000
_cell.length_b   1.000
_cell.length_c   1.000
_cell.angle_alpha   90.00
_cell.angle_beta   90.00
_cell.angle_gamma   90.00
#
_symmetry.space_group_name_H-M   'P 1'
#
loop_
_entity.id
_entity.type
_entity.pdbx_description
1 polymer ?
#
loop_
_entity_poly.entity_id
_entity_poly.type
_entity_poly.pdbx_seq_one_letter_code
_entity_poly.pdbx_strand_id
1 'polypeptide(L)'
;MSKHSWTYALPLVFALGCGKSEQPHTVATPPESRPERPQPTGEVPLTASELREKLGANSNARFSKVAGKFVGADLTESGILDITALKGQPLRNLNLMANPVSDLSAVAGMPLETLQLKKTKVADLSPLHGLPLRELDMSETPVSDITPLAGMPLTQIDLSQTQVTSLAPLEGMPLVQLWFEKTPIENLGPLTGMPLTTLWCRESKVSNLSPIVGMPLRELNLCQTAVTDLSPLKGMALETLWLRDTRVRDLTPLLGMNLVSLDLQGSDVSDLDIVCRLPGLKRLNIAGTPITDLRPLEGMLLERLIFTPSRITDGIDFVRQIPTLRELDIEFEGNAPVRTPTSFWAAYDAGEFSKPDKK
;
A
#
# COMPACT_ATOMS: atom_id res chain seq x y z
N MET A 1 6.24 3.13 -11.69
CA MET A 1 4.82 2.69 -11.59
C MET A 1 4.70 1.78 -10.39
N SER A 2 4.19 2.32 -9.26
CA SER A 2 4.01 1.53 -8.04
C SER A 2 2.81 0.62 -8.21
N LYS A 3 3.04 -0.67 -8.38
CA LYS A 3 1.98 -1.69 -8.31
C LYS A 3 1.89 -2.19 -6.89
N HIS A 4 1.16 -1.47 -6.04
CA HIS A 4 0.65 -2.05 -4.81
C HIS A 4 -0.55 -2.90 -5.21
N SER A 5 -0.31 -4.18 -5.43
CA SER A 5 -1.37 -5.15 -5.62
C SER A 5 -1.85 -5.58 -4.23
N TRP A 6 -2.97 -5.07 -3.81
CA TRP A 6 -3.72 -5.56 -2.67
C TRP A 6 -4.29 -6.94 -3.02
N THR A 7 -3.51 -7.98 -2.76
CA THR A 7 -3.98 -9.36 -2.90
C THR A 7 -4.68 -9.75 -1.60
N TYR A 8 -6.00 -9.57 -1.54
CA TYR A 8 -6.81 -10.14 -0.48
C TYR A 8 -7.02 -11.63 -0.74
N ALA A 9 -6.36 -12.46 0.07
CA ALA A 9 -6.74 -13.86 0.23
C ALA A 9 -7.94 -13.93 1.17
N LEU A 10 -9.12 -14.19 0.65
CA LEU A 10 -10.29 -14.57 1.44
C LEU A 10 -10.04 -15.95 2.06
N PRO A 11 -10.18 -16.14 3.38
CA PRO A 11 -10.17 -17.48 3.93
C PRO A 11 -11.50 -18.17 3.60
N LEU A 12 -11.43 -19.20 2.76
CA LEU A 12 -12.52 -20.18 2.56
C LEU A 12 -12.57 -21.09 3.79
N VAL A 13 -13.58 -20.91 4.63
CA VAL A 13 -13.92 -21.89 5.67
C VAL A 13 -14.87 -22.92 5.07
N PHE A 14 -14.35 -24.12 4.79
CA PHE A 14 -15.17 -25.29 4.52
C PHE A 14 -15.58 -25.93 5.85
N ALA A 15 -16.87 -25.97 6.13
CA ALA A 15 -17.43 -26.85 7.13
C ALA A 15 -18.16 -27.99 6.45
N LEU A 16 -17.56 -29.18 6.45
CA LEU A 16 -18.17 -30.45 6.12
C LEU A 16 -18.86 -30.98 7.40
N GLY A 17 -20.13 -31.26 7.32
CA GLY A 17 -20.86 -31.97 8.36
C GLY A 17 -21.89 -32.90 7.71
N CYS A 18 -21.53 -34.17 7.50
CA CYS A 18 -22.42 -35.25 7.15
C CYS A 18 -23.07 -35.84 8.42
N GLY A 19 -24.38 -35.98 8.42
CA GLY A 19 -25.10 -36.75 9.41
C GLY A 19 -26.42 -37.27 8.86
N LYS A 20 -26.45 -38.55 8.47
CA LYS A 20 -27.66 -39.30 8.15
C LYS A 20 -28.31 -39.76 9.46
N SER A 21 -29.65 -39.69 9.55
CA SER A 21 -30.42 -40.62 10.38
C SER A 21 -31.81 -40.81 9.83
N GLU A 22 -32.25 -42.05 9.97
CA GLU A 22 -33.36 -42.76 9.37
C GLU A 22 -34.74 -42.30 9.88
N GLN A 23 -35.75 -42.58 9.05
CA GLN A 23 -37.16 -42.37 9.33
C GLN A 23 -37.77 -43.55 10.12
N PRO A 24 -38.90 -43.34 10.79
CA PRO A 24 -39.98 -44.37 10.79
C PRO A 24 -41.30 -43.85 10.21
N HIS A 25 -41.94 -44.76 9.52
CA HIS A 25 -43.25 -44.62 8.91
C HIS A 25 -44.37 -44.48 9.93
N THR A 26 -45.32 -43.59 9.70
CA THR A 26 -46.68 -43.67 10.27
C THR A 26 -47.76 -43.17 9.30
N VAL A 27 -48.82 -43.86 9.35
CA VAL A 27 -50.08 -43.99 8.67
C VAL A 27 -50.82 -42.67 8.35
N ALA A 28 -51.42 -42.61 7.15
CA ALA A 28 -52.20 -41.51 6.61
C ALA A 28 -53.60 -41.37 7.23
N THR A 29 -53.96 -40.10 7.54
CA THR A 29 -55.34 -39.64 7.73
C THR A 29 -55.71 -38.61 6.70
N PRO A 30 -57.00 -38.49 6.28
CA PRO A 30 -57.43 -37.71 5.11
C PRO A 30 -57.37 -36.18 5.38
N PRO A 31 -57.36 -35.33 4.33
CA PRO A 31 -56.94 -33.93 4.43
C PRO A 31 -58.10 -33.05 4.97
N GLU A 32 -57.87 -32.42 6.11
CA GLU A 32 -58.57 -31.18 6.49
C GLU A 32 -58.04 -30.02 5.60
N SER A 33 -58.93 -29.20 5.16
CA SER A 33 -58.67 -28.00 4.37
C SER A 33 -57.67 -27.09 5.07
N ARG A 34 -56.45 -27.10 4.57
CA ARG A 34 -55.34 -26.27 5.08
C ARG A 34 -55.66 -24.80 4.77
N PRO A 35 -55.64 -23.90 5.78
CA PRO A 35 -55.72 -22.48 5.55
C PRO A 35 -54.56 -22.05 4.65
N GLU A 36 -54.85 -21.32 3.59
CA GLU A 36 -53.83 -20.74 2.68
C GLU A 36 -52.82 -20.00 3.52
N ARG A 37 -51.59 -20.47 3.47
CA ARG A 37 -50.45 -19.80 4.05
C ARG A 37 -50.33 -18.43 3.35
N PRO A 38 -50.28 -17.29 4.10
CA PRO A 38 -50.08 -16.00 3.47
C PRO A 38 -48.81 -16.10 2.62
N GLN A 39 -48.96 -15.80 1.35
CA GLN A 39 -47.81 -15.72 0.45
C GLN A 39 -46.87 -14.64 1.00
N PRO A 40 -45.58 -14.90 1.17
CA PRO A 40 -44.65 -13.88 1.57
C PRO A 40 -44.64 -12.83 0.46
N THR A 41 -45.13 -11.64 0.75
CA THR A 41 -44.94 -10.43 -0.03
C THR A 41 -43.48 -9.97 0.12
N GLY A 42 -42.54 -10.86 -0.13
CA GLY A 42 -41.11 -10.58 -0.12
C GLY A 42 -40.68 -10.24 -1.55
N GLU A 43 -40.15 -9.05 -1.73
CA GLU A 43 -39.42 -8.71 -2.94
C GLU A 43 -38.43 -9.86 -3.23
N VAL A 44 -38.51 -10.42 -4.43
CA VAL A 44 -37.60 -11.50 -4.86
C VAL A 44 -36.18 -10.94 -4.75
N PRO A 45 -35.27 -11.57 -3.99
CA PRO A 45 -33.93 -11.05 -3.83
C PRO A 45 -33.24 -10.94 -5.18
N LEU A 46 -32.73 -9.76 -5.51
CA LEU A 46 -31.96 -9.51 -6.73
C LEU A 46 -30.88 -10.58 -6.93
N THR A 47 -30.84 -11.13 -8.14
CA THR A 47 -29.76 -12.01 -8.57
C THR A 47 -28.49 -11.20 -8.89
N ALA A 48 -27.33 -11.84 -8.93
CA ALA A 48 -26.09 -11.19 -9.34
C ALA A 48 -26.14 -10.74 -10.82
N SER A 49 -26.88 -11.46 -11.66
CA SER A 49 -27.06 -11.12 -13.06
C SER A 49 -27.88 -9.84 -13.23
N GLU A 50 -29.02 -9.75 -12.51
CA GLU A 50 -29.88 -8.57 -12.54
C GLU A 50 -29.19 -7.34 -11.97
N LEU A 51 -28.38 -7.49 -10.89
CA LEU A 51 -27.62 -6.40 -10.34
C LEU A 51 -26.53 -5.92 -11.32
N ARG A 52 -25.85 -6.85 -12.00
CA ARG A 52 -24.87 -6.52 -13.05
C ARG A 52 -25.53 -5.74 -14.19
N GLU A 53 -26.68 -6.19 -14.66
CA GLU A 53 -27.43 -5.50 -15.71
C GLU A 53 -27.87 -4.10 -15.29
N LYS A 54 -28.42 -3.94 -14.08
CA LYS A 54 -28.83 -2.64 -13.54
C LYS A 54 -27.66 -1.64 -13.39
N LEU A 55 -26.47 -2.13 -13.10
CA LEU A 55 -25.25 -1.34 -13.01
C LEU A 55 -24.64 -1.04 -14.38
N GLY A 56 -25.12 -1.66 -15.45
CA GLY A 56 -24.47 -1.61 -16.77
C GLY A 56 -23.05 -2.19 -16.75
N ALA A 57 -22.76 -3.10 -15.80
CA ALA A 57 -21.43 -3.63 -15.59
C ALA A 57 -21.10 -4.73 -16.58
N ASN A 58 -19.84 -4.77 -17.03
CA ASN A 58 -19.32 -5.85 -17.87
C ASN A 58 -19.11 -7.16 -17.08
N SER A 59 -18.48 -8.16 -17.71
CA SER A 59 -18.22 -9.48 -17.12
C SER A 59 -17.21 -9.50 -15.97
N ASN A 60 -16.49 -8.38 -15.71
CA ASN A 60 -15.53 -8.28 -14.59
C ASN A 60 -16.26 -8.19 -13.25
N ALA A 61 -17.48 -7.63 -13.22
CA ALA A 61 -18.24 -7.45 -12.00
C ALA A 61 -18.51 -8.78 -11.27
N ARG A 62 -18.14 -8.83 -9.99
CA ARG A 62 -18.30 -9.98 -9.10
C ARG A 62 -19.01 -9.57 -7.83
N PHE A 63 -19.87 -10.43 -7.32
CA PHE A 63 -20.66 -10.18 -6.13
C PHE A 63 -20.55 -11.34 -5.16
N SER A 64 -20.43 -11.05 -3.88
CA SER A 64 -20.50 -12.02 -2.79
C SER A 64 -21.78 -11.86 -2.00
N LYS A 65 -22.38 -12.97 -1.58
CA LYS A 65 -23.63 -13.02 -0.81
C LYS A 65 -23.44 -13.81 0.49
N VAL A 66 -24.08 -13.33 1.54
CA VAL A 66 -24.26 -14.07 2.79
C VAL A 66 -25.74 -14.04 3.15
N ALA A 67 -26.32 -15.22 3.42
CA ALA A 67 -27.74 -15.39 3.69
C ALA A 67 -28.66 -14.71 2.65
N GLY A 68 -28.29 -14.81 1.36
CA GLY A 68 -29.05 -14.25 0.24
C GLY A 68 -28.88 -12.75 -0.01
N LYS A 69 -28.22 -12.01 0.88
CA LYS A 69 -27.95 -10.56 0.74
C LYS A 69 -26.55 -10.33 0.17
N PHE A 70 -26.38 -9.33 -0.69
CA PHE A 70 -25.07 -8.90 -1.17
C PHE A 70 -24.31 -8.22 -0.02
N VAL A 71 -23.11 -8.74 0.26
CA VAL A 71 -22.21 -8.19 1.28
C VAL A 71 -20.91 -7.66 0.67
N GLY A 72 -20.61 -8.00 -0.57
CA GLY A 72 -19.46 -7.50 -1.29
C GLY A 72 -19.74 -7.37 -2.77
N ALA A 73 -19.13 -6.35 -3.40
CA ALA A 73 -19.14 -6.12 -4.82
C ALA A 73 -17.73 -5.70 -5.27
N ASP A 74 -17.12 -6.53 -6.11
CA ASP A 74 -15.90 -6.19 -6.84
C ASP A 74 -16.30 -5.80 -8.26
N LEU A 75 -16.19 -4.52 -8.54
CA LEU A 75 -16.59 -3.87 -9.77
C LEU A 75 -15.39 -3.28 -10.52
N THR A 76 -14.18 -3.76 -10.23
CA THR A 76 -12.95 -3.28 -10.86
C THR A 76 -13.06 -3.32 -12.39
N GLU A 77 -12.71 -2.19 -13.03
CA GLU A 77 -12.71 -2.04 -14.49
C GLU A 77 -14.01 -2.53 -15.18
N SER A 78 -15.15 -2.36 -14.50
CA SER A 78 -16.46 -2.86 -14.99
C SER A 78 -17.20 -1.88 -15.87
N GLY A 79 -16.63 -0.69 -16.14
CA GLY A 79 -17.21 0.35 -17.00
C GLY A 79 -18.38 1.11 -16.37
N ILE A 80 -18.52 1.07 -15.05
CA ILE A 80 -19.66 1.61 -14.31
C ILE A 80 -19.54 3.13 -14.17
N LEU A 81 -20.64 3.83 -14.47
CA LEU A 81 -20.80 5.27 -14.25
C LEU A 81 -21.69 5.58 -13.04
N ASP A 82 -22.74 4.78 -12.85
CA ASP A 82 -23.77 4.97 -11.84
C ASP A 82 -23.88 3.73 -10.95
N ILE A 83 -23.84 3.96 -9.65
CA ILE A 83 -23.93 2.93 -8.61
C ILE A 83 -25.27 2.97 -7.86
N THR A 84 -26.27 3.71 -8.35
CA THR A 84 -27.58 3.86 -7.70
C THR A 84 -28.26 2.51 -7.45
N ALA A 85 -28.04 1.51 -8.30
CA ALA A 85 -28.55 0.14 -8.14
C ALA A 85 -28.00 -0.57 -6.88
N LEU A 86 -26.92 -0.07 -6.26
CA LEU A 86 -26.38 -0.60 -5.00
C LEU A 86 -27.12 -0.05 -3.79
N LYS A 87 -27.92 1.00 -3.93
CA LYS A 87 -28.59 1.68 -2.79
C LYS A 87 -29.38 0.68 -1.94
N GLY A 88 -29.16 0.75 -0.63
CA GLY A 88 -29.83 -0.15 0.34
C GLY A 88 -29.29 -1.59 0.42
N GLN A 89 -28.30 -1.94 -0.39
CA GLN A 89 -27.60 -3.23 -0.22
C GLN A 89 -26.69 -3.15 1.02
N PRO A 90 -26.65 -4.19 1.87
CA PRO A 90 -25.83 -4.20 3.07
C PRO A 90 -24.37 -4.57 2.75
N LEU A 91 -23.74 -3.84 1.82
CA LEU A 91 -22.37 -4.09 1.43
C LEU A 91 -21.41 -3.73 2.57
N ARG A 92 -20.45 -4.59 2.83
CA ARG A 92 -19.30 -4.35 3.70
C ARG A 92 -18.03 -4.04 2.90
N ASN A 93 -17.92 -4.63 1.70
CA ASN A 93 -16.78 -4.45 0.83
C ASN A 93 -17.26 -3.97 -0.54
N LEU A 94 -16.74 -2.83 -0.99
CA LEU A 94 -17.04 -2.29 -2.32
C LEU A 94 -15.75 -1.87 -3.01
N ASN A 95 -15.51 -2.45 -4.18
CA ASN A 95 -14.39 -2.08 -5.03
C ASN A 95 -14.93 -1.44 -6.32
N LEU A 96 -14.64 -0.16 -6.51
CA LEU A 96 -15.01 0.65 -7.68
C LEU A 96 -13.78 1.02 -8.53
N MET A 97 -12.61 0.43 -8.27
CA MET A 97 -11.36 0.79 -8.93
C MET A 97 -11.48 0.86 -10.44
N ALA A 98 -10.87 1.91 -11.02
CA ALA A 98 -10.78 2.12 -12.46
C ALA A 98 -12.15 2.18 -13.18
N ASN A 99 -13.16 2.73 -12.50
CA ASN A 99 -14.44 3.08 -13.10
C ASN A 99 -14.63 4.62 -13.13
N PRO A 100 -15.34 5.17 -14.10
CA PRO A 100 -15.56 6.60 -14.18
C PRO A 100 -16.66 7.12 -13.23
N VAL A 101 -16.92 6.40 -12.12
CA VAL A 101 -17.86 6.80 -11.06
C VAL A 101 -17.42 8.12 -10.41
N SER A 102 -18.37 9.02 -10.19
CA SER A 102 -18.15 10.30 -9.48
C SER A 102 -19.11 10.52 -8.31
N ASP A 103 -20.30 9.92 -8.33
CA ASP A 103 -21.31 10.06 -7.29
C ASP A 103 -21.34 8.84 -6.37
N LEU A 104 -21.14 9.07 -5.08
CA LEU A 104 -21.18 8.07 -4.01
C LEU A 104 -22.49 8.10 -3.20
N SER A 105 -23.51 8.88 -3.60
CA SER A 105 -24.75 9.03 -2.82
C SER A 105 -25.43 7.70 -2.47
N ALA A 106 -25.28 6.70 -3.34
CA ALA A 106 -25.85 5.37 -3.14
C ALA A 106 -25.23 4.60 -1.96
N VAL A 107 -23.99 4.92 -1.51
CA VAL A 107 -23.34 4.22 -0.41
C VAL A 107 -23.64 4.82 0.96
N ALA A 108 -24.34 5.96 1.01
CA ALA A 108 -24.67 6.62 2.29
C ALA A 108 -25.42 5.67 3.23
N GLY A 109 -24.92 5.55 4.47
CA GLY A 109 -25.49 4.67 5.51
C GLY A 109 -25.26 3.18 5.31
N MET A 110 -24.48 2.74 4.32
CA MET A 110 -24.08 1.35 4.17
C MET A 110 -23.09 0.93 5.28
N PRO A 111 -23.08 -0.34 5.70
CA PRO A 111 -22.12 -0.84 6.69
C PRO A 111 -20.76 -1.15 6.04
N LEU A 112 -20.24 -0.25 5.21
CA LEU A 112 -18.97 -0.46 4.50
C LEU A 112 -17.79 -0.45 5.48
N GLU A 113 -16.99 -1.49 5.40
CA GLU A 113 -15.72 -1.66 6.14
C GLU A 113 -14.52 -1.39 5.22
N THR A 114 -14.64 -1.75 3.94
CA THR A 114 -13.59 -1.54 2.92
C THR A 114 -14.19 -0.88 1.68
N LEU A 115 -13.55 0.19 1.21
CA LEU A 115 -13.93 0.91 0.00
C LEU A 115 -12.69 1.22 -0.86
N GLN A 116 -12.73 0.79 -2.12
CA GLN A 116 -11.68 1.05 -3.10
C GLN A 116 -12.21 2.00 -4.19
N LEU A 117 -11.65 3.19 -4.27
CA LEU A 117 -12.03 4.26 -5.22
C LEU A 117 -10.90 4.62 -6.18
N LYS A 118 -9.79 3.90 -6.15
CA LYS A 118 -8.62 4.19 -6.98
C LYS A 118 -8.99 4.38 -8.45
N LYS A 119 -8.49 5.47 -9.05
CA LYS A 119 -8.75 5.81 -10.46
C LYS A 119 -10.23 6.00 -10.78
N THR A 120 -11.01 6.49 -9.84
CA THR A 120 -12.37 6.96 -10.09
C THR A 120 -12.40 8.49 -10.28
N LYS A 121 -13.57 9.03 -10.60
CA LYS A 121 -13.78 10.49 -10.72
C LYS A 121 -14.42 11.09 -9.45
N VAL A 122 -14.40 10.37 -8.34
CA VAL A 122 -14.95 10.82 -7.05
C VAL A 122 -14.14 12.01 -6.55
N ALA A 123 -14.85 13.10 -6.19
CA ALA A 123 -14.30 14.29 -5.55
C ALA A 123 -14.99 14.57 -4.21
N ASP A 124 -16.29 14.27 -4.09
CA ASP A 124 -17.08 14.48 -2.89
C ASP A 124 -17.16 13.22 -2.04
N LEU A 125 -16.64 13.30 -0.82
CA LEU A 125 -16.67 12.22 0.18
C LEU A 125 -17.79 12.36 1.20
N SER A 126 -18.67 13.39 1.08
CA SER A 126 -19.78 13.61 2.02
C SER A 126 -20.65 12.38 2.26
N PRO A 127 -20.93 11.51 1.24
CA PRO A 127 -21.71 10.29 1.44
C PRO A 127 -21.04 9.24 2.35
N LEU A 128 -19.74 9.38 2.61
CA LEU A 128 -18.98 8.45 3.47
C LEU A 128 -19.10 8.82 4.95
N HIS A 129 -19.60 10.01 5.28
CA HIS A 129 -19.64 10.49 6.66
C HIS A 129 -20.32 9.48 7.61
N GLY A 130 -19.61 9.11 8.68
CA GLY A 130 -20.09 8.18 9.73
C GLY A 130 -20.16 6.72 9.31
N LEU A 131 -19.64 6.33 8.14
CA LEU A 131 -19.53 4.91 7.78
C LEU A 131 -18.45 4.22 8.63
N PRO A 132 -18.59 2.91 8.93
CA PRO A 132 -17.64 2.16 9.76
C PRO A 132 -16.40 1.71 8.97
N LEU A 133 -15.90 2.57 8.04
CA LEU A 133 -14.75 2.26 7.20
C LEU A 133 -13.49 2.03 8.03
N ARG A 134 -12.79 0.94 7.72
CA ARG A 134 -11.47 0.58 8.24
C ARG A 134 -10.38 0.75 7.20
N GLU A 135 -10.71 0.53 5.94
CA GLU A 135 -9.79 0.59 4.81
C GLU A 135 -10.39 1.43 3.69
N LEU A 136 -9.66 2.44 3.25
CA LEU A 136 -10.06 3.33 2.17
C LEU A 136 -8.89 3.60 1.22
N ASP A 137 -9.02 3.20 -0.04
CA ASP A 137 -8.12 3.62 -1.11
C ASP A 137 -8.86 4.62 -2.01
N MET A 138 -8.41 5.87 -2.00
CA MET A 138 -8.88 6.91 -2.90
C MET A 138 -7.76 7.46 -3.78
N SER A 139 -6.70 6.67 -3.95
CA SER A 139 -5.55 7.08 -4.76
C SER A 139 -5.94 7.36 -6.23
N GLU A 140 -5.22 8.28 -6.85
CA GLU A 140 -5.47 8.69 -8.23
C GLU A 140 -6.91 9.23 -8.47
N THR A 141 -7.49 9.91 -7.46
CA THR A 141 -8.79 10.59 -7.57
C THR A 141 -8.64 12.12 -7.44
N PRO A 142 -9.61 12.91 -7.89
CA PRO A 142 -9.58 14.38 -7.74
C PRO A 142 -9.99 14.87 -6.34
N VAL A 143 -9.99 13.99 -5.31
CA VAL A 143 -10.32 14.37 -3.93
C VAL A 143 -9.33 15.42 -3.41
N SER A 144 -9.85 16.47 -2.77
CA SER A 144 -9.08 17.52 -2.10
C SER A 144 -9.50 17.73 -0.64
N ASP A 145 -10.76 17.43 -0.29
CA ASP A 145 -11.30 17.57 1.06
C ASP A 145 -11.60 16.19 1.67
N ILE A 146 -10.91 15.88 2.78
CA ILE A 146 -11.10 14.67 3.57
C ILE A 146 -11.80 14.91 4.90
N THR A 147 -12.38 16.12 5.10
CA THR A 147 -13.15 16.45 6.31
C THR A 147 -14.27 15.45 6.61
N PRO A 148 -14.99 14.89 5.61
CA PRO A 148 -16.02 13.89 5.86
C PRO A 148 -15.52 12.59 6.54
N LEU A 149 -14.22 12.33 6.53
CA LEU A 149 -13.62 11.15 7.16
C LEU A 149 -13.37 11.32 8.66
N ALA A 150 -13.50 12.54 9.20
CA ALA A 150 -13.16 12.82 10.60
C ALA A 150 -13.86 11.87 11.59
N GLY A 151 -13.07 11.29 12.51
CA GLY A 151 -13.55 10.37 13.56
C GLY A 151 -13.90 8.96 13.09
N MET A 152 -13.62 8.60 11.82
CA MET A 152 -13.83 7.23 11.34
C MET A 152 -12.80 6.25 11.93
N PRO A 153 -13.14 4.95 12.08
CA PRO A 153 -12.23 3.96 12.63
C PRO A 153 -11.22 3.43 11.58
N LEU A 154 -10.70 4.33 10.72
CA LEU A 154 -9.75 3.95 9.67
C LEU A 154 -8.44 3.44 10.26
N THR A 155 -8.00 2.28 9.77
CA THR A 155 -6.70 1.67 10.07
C THR A 155 -5.75 1.77 8.89
N GLN A 156 -6.29 1.90 7.67
CA GLN A 156 -5.51 2.03 6.44
C GLN A 156 -6.16 3.05 5.51
N ILE A 157 -5.34 3.96 4.96
CA ILE A 157 -5.81 4.93 3.99
C ILE A 157 -4.73 5.23 2.94
N ASP A 158 -5.12 5.20 1.66
CA ASP A 158 -4.28 5.66 0.55
C ASP A 158 -4.87 6.93 -0.08
N LEU A 159 -4.12 8.03 0.07
CA LEU A 159 -4.41 9.36 -0.47
C LEU A 159 -3.52 9.70 -1.67
N SER A 160 -2.71 8.77 -2.15
CA SER A 160 -1.68 9.02 -3.15
C SER A 160 -2.25 9.60 -4.44
N GLN A 161 -1.55 10.57 -5.01
CA GLN A 161 -1.99 11.24 -6.25
C GLN A 161 -3.38 11.89 -6.15
N THR A 162 -3.72 12.43 -4.97
CA THR A 162 -4.90 13.28 -4.76
C THR A 162 -4.49 14.74 -4.61
N GLN A 163 -5.48 15.64 -4.45
CA GLN A 163 -5.25 17.07 -4.22
C GLN A 163 -5.32 17.43 -2.73
N VAL A 164 -5.25 16.45 -1.83
CA VAL A 164 -5.29 16.65 -0.38
C VAL A 164 -4.05 17.42 0.06
N THR A 165 -4.26 18.49 0.86
CA THR A 165 -3.19 19.35 1.39
C THR A 165 -3.01 19.21 2.89
N SER A 166 -4.00 18.68 3.62
CA SER A 166 -4.03 18.64 5.08
C SER A 166 -4.45 17.26 5.59
N LEU A 167 -3.71 16.74 6.57
CA LEU A 167 -4.04 15.53 7.31
C LEU A 167 -4.87 15.79 8.57
N ALA A 168 -5.26 17.05 8.86
CA ALA A 168 -5.98 17.41 10.10
C ALA A 168 -7.24 16.54 10.36
N PRO A 169 -8.06 16.17 9.37
CA PRO A 169 -9.22 15.31 9.61
C PRO A 169 -8.88 13.89 10.08
N LEU A 170 -7.62 13.45 9.94
CA LEU A 170 -7.17 12.12 10.36
C LEU A 170 -6.68 12.10 11.82
N GLU A 171 -6.57 13.26 12.50
CA GLU A 171 -6.04 13.35 13.86
C GLU A 171 -6.77 12.41 14.83
N GLY A 172 -5.99 11.64 15.61
CA GLY A 172 -6.50 10.70 16.61
C GLY A 172 -7.08 9.39 16.05
N MET A 173 -7.04 9.17 14.74
CA MET A 173 -7.49 7.90 14.14
C MET A 173 -6.51 6.76 14.46
N PRO A 174 -6.98 5.49 14.52
CA PRO A 174 -6.15 4.32 14.79
C PRO A 174 -5.39 3.84 13.54
N LEU A 175 -4.81 4.78 12.77
CA LEU A 175 -4.11 4.45 11.53
C LEU A 175 -2.84 3.64 11.79
N VAL A 176 -2.71 2.53 11.07
CA VAL A 176 -1.56 1.63 11.05
C VAL A 176 -0.76 1.82 9.75
N GLN A 177 -1.45 2.12 8.65
CA GLN A 177 -0.81 2.32 7.35
C GLN A 177 -1.38 3.57 6.67
N LEU A 178 -0.48 4.43 6.19
CA LEU A 178 -0.82 5.67 5.51
C LEU A 178 0.07 5.87 4.28
N TRP A 179 -0.55 6.08 3.13
CA TRP A 179 0.11 6.45 1.88
C TRP A 179 -0.45 7.78 1.37
N PHE A 180 0.43 8.71 1.03
CA PHE A 180 0.07 9.99 0.40
C PHE A 180 1.16 10.45 -0.57
N GLU A 181 1.63 9.52 -1.38
CA GLU A 181 2.64 9.81 -2.41
C GLU A 181 2.10 10.80 -3.44
N LYS A 182 2.97 11.68 -3.93
CA LYS A 182 2.60 12.70 -4.95
C LYS A 182 1.42 13.58 -4.54
N THR A 183 1.43 14.00 -3.29
CA THR A 183 0.45 14.96 -2.76
C THR A 183 1.14 16.25 -2.31
N PRO A 184 0.43 17.38 -2.23
CA PRO A 184 1.00 18.62 -1.71
C PRO A 184 1.09 18.69 -0.17
N ILE A 185 0.92 17.56 0.55
CA ILE A 185 0.99 17.47 2.01
C ILE A 185 2.40 17.83 2.49
N GLU A 186 2.48 18.70 3.52
CA GLU A 186 3.73 19.14 4.15
C GLU A 186 3.76 18.82 5.65
N ASN A 187 2.63 19.03 6.35
CA ASN A 187 2.55 18.96 7.80
C ASN A 187 2.14 17.58 8.31
N LEU A 188 3.04 16.91 9.03
CA LEU A 188 2.82 15.64 9.71
C LEU A 188 2.25 15.77 11.13
N GLY A 189 2.06 16.99 11.65
CA GLY A 189 1.56 17.25 13.02
C GLY A 189 0.35 16.41 13.43
N PRO A 190 -0.70 16.29 12.58
CA PRO A 190 -1.87 15.48 12.89
C PRO A 190 -1.60 13.98 13.12
N LEU A 191 -0.45 13.47 12.69
CA LEU A 191 -0.08 12.07 12.87
C LEU A 191 0.54 11.75 14.24
N THR A 192 0.84 12.78 15.05
CA THR A 192 1.55 12.62 16.32
C THR A 192 0.89 11.58 17.24
N GLY A 193 1.68 10.58 17.66
CA GLY A 193 1.23 9.51 18.57
C GLY A 193 0.38 8.41 17.93
N MET A 194 0.19 8.43 16.62
CA MET A 194 -0.53 7.35 15.91
C MET A 194 0.27 6.05 15.90
N PRO A 195 -0.39 4.87 15.85
CA PRO A 195 0.27 3.56 15.83
C PRO A 195 0.74 3.15 14.42
N LEU A 196 1.24 4.12 13.63
CA LEU A 196 1.68 3.87 12.26
C LEU A 196 2.88 2.91 12.21
N THR A 197 2.76 1.86 11.42
CA THR A 197 3.85 0.94 11.06
C THR A 197 4.38 1.18 9.65
N THR A 198 3.56 1.75 8.78
CA THR A 198 3.92 2.09 7.38
C THR A 198 3.52 3.52 7.09
N LEU A 199 4.48 4.31 6.63
CA LEU A 199 4.26 5.69 6.18
C LEU A 199 5.02 5.93 4.87
N TRP A 200 4.26 6.16 3.78
CA TRP A 200 4.83 6.47 2.48
C TRP A 200 4.37 7.85 2.02
N CYS A 201 5.32 8.75 1.89
CA CYS A 201 5.09 10.14 1.52
C CYS A 201 6.00 10.62 0.38
N ARG A 202 6.38 9.70 -0.50
CA ARG A 202 7.20 10.01 -1.68
C ARG A 202 6.62 11.16 -2.49
N GLU A 203 7.48 12.04 -3.00
CA GLU A 203 7.07 13.19 -3.83
C GLU A 203 6.04 14.10 -3.14
N SER A 204 6.05 14.17 -1.80
CA SER A 204 5.29 15.15 -1.01
C SER A 204 6.16 16.36 -0.62
N LYS A 205 5.57 17.34 0.06
CA LYS A 205 6.32 18.52 0.55
C LYS A 205 6.87 18.34 1.96
N VAL A 206 6.87 17.12 2.49
CA VAL A 206 7.38 16.82 3.84
C VAL A 206 8.86 17.19 3.96
N SER A 207 9.20 17.88 5.05
CA SER A 207 10.58 18.23 5.40
C SER A 207 10.87 18.00 6.88
N ASN A 208 9.87 18.11 7.76
CA ASN A 208 10.00 17.98 9.22
C ASN A 208 9.45 16.62 9.69
N LEU A 209 10.32 15.79 10.26
CA LEU A 209 9.98 14.46 10.78
C LEU A 209 9.70 14.46 12.30
N SER A 210 9.80 15.60 13.01
CA SER A 210 9.57 15.66 14.45
C SER A 210 8.23 15.04 14.90
N PRO A 211 7.12 15.16 14.15
CA PRO A 211 5.83 14.57 14.55
C PRO A 211 5.82 13.04 14.60
N ILE A 212 6.74 12.36 13.90
CA ILE A 212 6.77 10.88 13.85
C ILE A 212 7.74 10.25 14.85
N VAL A 213 8.36 11.05 15.72
CA VAL A 213 9.27 10.56 16.76
C VAL A 213 8.58 9.50 17.63
N GLY A 214 9.25 8.36 17.81
CA GLY A 214 8.78 7.27 18.68
C GLY A 214 7.61 6.46 18.15
N MET A 215 7.15 6.71 16.92
CA MET A 215 6.15 5.86 16.28
C MET A 215 6.71 4.46 16.00
N PRO A 216 5.87 3.40 16.00
CA PRO A 216 6.31 2.02 15.76
C PRO A 216 6.55 1.73 14.26
N LEU A 217 7.07 2.73 13.52
CA LEU A 217 7.31 2.59 12.08
C LEU A 217 8.33 1.49 11.79
N ARG A 218 8.00 0.63 10.83
CA ARG A 218 8.86 -0.39 10.20
C ARG A 218 9.24 -0.01 8.79
N GLU A 219 8.34 0.66 8.07
CA GLU A 219 8.56 1.09 6.69
C GLU A 219 8.32 2.59 6.57
N LEU A 220 9.33 3.31 6.08
CA LEU A 220 9.26 4.75 5.85
C LEU A 220 9.81 5.10 4.47
N ASN A 221 8.94 5.66 3.62
CA ASN A 221 9.31 6.13 2.30
C ASN A 221 9.27 7.65 2.23
N LEU A 222 10.46 8.25 2.13
CA LEU A 222 10.70 9.69 2.03
C LEU A 222 11.31 10.09 0.66
N CYS A 223 11.24 9.21 -0.34
CA CYS A 223 11.83 9.50 -1.65
C CYS A 223 11.32 10.81 -2.22
N GLN A 224 12.23 11.60 -2.80
CA GLN A 224 11.89 12.86 -3.48
C GLN A 224 11.11 13.84 -2.57
N THR A 225 11.45 13.86 -1.27
CA THR A 225 10.95 14.85 -0.30
C THR A 225 12.04 15.88 0.02
N ALA A 226 11.66 16.93 0.75
CA ALA A 226 12.60 17.98 1.19
C ALA A 226 13.31 17.64 2.53
N VAL A 227 13.23 16.39 2.98
CA VAL A 227 13.88 15.93 4.22
C VAL A 227 15.40 15.98 4.09
N THR A 228 16.06 16.53 5.14
CA THR A 228 17.52 16.59 5.27
C THR A 228 17.99 16.08 6.63
N ASP A 229 17.15 16.20 7.68
CA ASP A 229 17.45 15.81 9.05
C ASP A 229 16.77 14.50 9.42
N LEU A 230 17.57 13.47 9.73
CA LEU A 230 17.11 12.17 10.19
C LEU A 230 17.13 12.02 11.72
N SER A 231 17.49 13.05 12.49
CA SER A 231 17.56 13.00 13.95
C SER A 231 16.27 12.47 14.61
N PRO A 232 15.06 12.77 14.09
CA PRO A 232 13.81 12.22 14.60
C PRO A 232 13.68 10.69 14.48
N LEU A 233 14.46 10.04 13.60
CA LEU A 233 14.42 8.59 13.39
C LEU A 233 15.30 7.82 14.36
N LYS A 234 16.10 8.50 15.16
CA LYS A 234 17.08 7.86 16.07
C LYS A 234 16.42 6.85 17.00
N GLY A 235 16.90 5.60 16.96
CA GLY A 235 16.43 4.51 17.81
C GLY A 235 15.06 3.94 17.44
N MET A 236 14.45 4.36 16.32
CA MET A 236 13.22 3.77 15.82
C MET A 236 13.47 2.35 15.28
N ALA A 237 12.44 1.50 15.26
CA ALA A 237 12.54 0.11 14.86
C ALA A 237 12.32 -0.10 13.34
N LEU A 238 12.83 0.84 12.51
CA LEU A 238 12.69 0.75 11.06
C LEU A 238 13.42 -0.47 10.50
N GLU A 239 12.74 -1.18 9.60
CA GLU A 239 13.27 -2.31 8.81
C GLU A 239 13.62 -1.85 7.39
N THR A 240 12.84 -0.93 6.83
CA THR A 240 13.04 -0.40 5.48
C THR A 240 12.94 1.12 5.47
N LEU A 241 13.96 1.76 4.91
CA LEU A 241 14.03 3.21 4.75
C LEU A 241 14.41 3.56 3.31
N TRP A 242 13.56 4.34 2.65
CA TRP A 242 13.81 4.87 1.31
C TRP A 242 14.04 6.38 1.38
N LEU A 243 15.20 6.82 0.92
CA LEU A 243 15.67 8.22 0.90
C LEU A 243 16.10 8.66 -0.50
N ARG A 244 15.61 8.00 -1.55
CA ARG A 244 15.98 8.29 -2.94
C ARG A 244 15.71 9.75 -3.28
N ASP A 245 16.68 10.38 -3.94
CA ASP A 245 16.59 11.76 -4.42
C ASP A 245 16.24 12.77 -3.31
N THR A 246 16.74 12.54 -2.08
CA THR A 246 16.69 13.49 -0.96
C THR A 246 18.03 14.23 -0.82
N ARG A 247 18.04 15.29 -0.02
CA ARG A 247 19.28 16.02 0.31
C ARG A 247 19.90 15.58 1.64
N VAL A 248 19.61 14.36 2.07
CA VAL A 248 20.21 13.77 3.27
C VAL A 248 21.71 13.58 3.04
N ARG A 249 22.52 13.93 4.06
CA ARG A 249 23.98 13.76 4.08
C ARG A 249 24.44 12.98 5.30
N ASP A 250 23.84 13.24 6.45
CA ASP A 250 24.22 12.63 7.73
C ASP A 250 23.36 11.40 8.04
N LEU A 251 23.99 10.23 8.07
CA LEU A 251 23.38 8.97 8.46
C LEU A 251 23.60 8.63 9.94
N THR A 252 24.28 9.48 10.72
CA THR A 252 24.57 9.24 12.15
C THR A 252 23.33 8.87 12.98
N PRO A 253 22.13 9.44 12.73
CA PRO A 253 20.92 9.04 13.45
C PRO A 253 20.53 7.56 13.27
N LEU A 254 20.98 6.91 12.18
CA LEU A 254 20.68 5.51 11.89
C LEU A 254 21.60 4.52 12.60
N LEU A 255 22.64 5.01 13.30
CA LEU A 255 23.66 4.17 13.95
C LEU A 255 23.03 3.11 14.86
N GLY A 256 23.38 1.83 14.62
CA GLY A 256 22.92 0.68 15.39
C GLY A 256 21.46 0.28 15.17
N MET A 257 20.77 0.92 14.22
CA MET A 257 19.42 0.49 13.83
C MET A 257 19.45 -0.86 13.10
N ASN A 258 18.39 -1.65 13.23
CA ASN A 258 18.30 -2.97 12.61
C ASN A 258 17.65 -2.92 11.22
N LEU A 259 18.11 -1.96 10.39
CA LEU A 259 17.63 -1.84 9.01
C LEU A 259 18.00 -3.08 8.19
N VAL A 260 17.04 -3.56 7.42
CA VAL A 260 17.19 -4.64 6.43
C VAL A 260 17.40 -4.09 5.02
N SER A 261 16.77 -2.96 4.71
CA SER A 261 16.84 -2.31 3.41
C SER A 261 17.01 -0.81 3.55
N LEU A 262 18.01 -0.25 2.87
CA LEU A 262 18.30 1.19 2.82
C LEU A 262 18.50 1.61 1.34
N ASP A 263 17.68 2.54 0.89
CA ASP A 263 17.80 3.14 -0.44
C ASP A 263 18.22 4.62 -0.32
N LEU A 264 19.43 4.90 -0.75
CA LEU A 264 20.06 6.24 -0.75
C LEU A 264 20.25 6.77 -2.17
N GLN A 265 19.68 6.12 -3.19
CA GLN A 265 19.90 6.52 -4.59
C GLN A 265 19.71 8.02 -4.79
N GLY A 266 20.69 8.68 -5.44
CA GLY A 266 20.61 10.10 -5.75
C GLY A 266 20.61 11.04 -4.54
N SER A 267 20.87 10.55 -3.32
CA SER A 267 21.02 11.38 -2.12
C SER A 267 22.41 12.06 -2.09
N ASP A 268 22.59 13.01 -1.17
CA ASP A 268 23.88 13.72 -0.98
C ASP A 268 24.85 12.98 -0.02
N VAL A 269 24.57 11.72 0.34
CA VAL A 269 25.45 10.90 1.19
C VAL A 269 26.76 10.63 0.48
N SER A 270 27.89 10.91 1.15
CA SER A 270 29.24 10.83 0.57
C SER A 270 30.14 9.76 1.19
N ASP A 271 29.73 9.14 2.31
CA ASP A 271 30.48 8.07 2.97
C ASP A 271 29.56 6.95 3.49
N LEU A 272 30.16 5.81 3.80
CA LEU A 272 29.48 4.60 4.26
C LEU A 272 29.82 4.24 5.72
N ASP A 273 30.43 5.12 6.49
CA ASP A 273 30.92 4.85 7.84
C ASP A 273 29.83 4.38 8.81
N ILE A 274 28.61 4.86 8.60
CA ILE A 274 27.44 4.43 9.39
C ILE A 274 26.85 3.14 8.84
N VAL A 275 26.89 2.95 7.52
CA VAL A 275 26.30 1.78 6.84
C VAL A 275 26.93 0.47 7.33
N CYS A 276 28.26 0.42 7.50
CA CYS A 276 28.95 -0.76 8.03
C CYS A 276 28.58 -1.10 9.49
N ARG A 277 27.90 -0.20 10.20
CA ARG A 277 27.42 -0.39 11.57
C ARG A 277 25.92 -0.69 11.65
N LEU A 278 25.30 -1.07 10.55
CA LEU A 278 23.92 -1.53 10.47
C LEU A 278 23.89 -3.07 10.37
N PRO A 279 23.76 -3.78 11.52
CA PRO A 279 24.04 -5.23 11.58
C PRO A 279 23.06 -6.09 10.79
N GLY A 280 21.87 -5.59 10.52
CA GLY A 280 20.81 -6.30 9.80
C GLY A 280 20.76 -6.00 8.30
N LEU A 281 21.64 -5.11 7.79
CA LEU A 281 21.49 -4.61 6.42
C LEU A 281 21.79 -5.68 5.38
N LYS A 282 20.81 -5.95 4.52
CA LYS A 282 20.89 -6.92 3.43
C LYS A 282 20.79 -6.27 2.05
N ARG A 283 20.06 -5.17 1.95
CA ARG A 283 19.80 -4.48 0.68
C ARG A 283 20.22 -3.03 0.78
N LEU A 284 21.17 -2.64 -0.06
CA LEU A 284 21.71 -1.28 -0.12
C LEU A 284 21.65 -0.75 -1.56
N ASN A 285 21.11 0.43 -1.74
CA ASN A 285 21.15 1.16 -3.00
C ASN A 285 21.82 2.51 -2.78
N ILE A 286 22.97 2.71 -3.42
CA ILE A 286 23.78 3.95 -3.38
C ILE A 286 24.05 4.48 -4.80
N ALA A 287 23.27 4.05 -5.79
CA ALA A 287 23.43 4.56 -7.15
C ALA A 287 23.24 6.07 -7.21
N GLY A 288 24.03 6.76 -8.01
CA GLY A 288 23.93 8.21 -8.18
C GLY A 288 24.37 9.06 -6.99
N THR A 289 24.81 8.47 -5.88
CA THR A 289 25.39 9.20 -4.73
C THR A 289 26.82 9.67 -5.02
N PRO A 290 27.37 10.64 -4.25
CA PRO A 290 28.77 11.04 -4.35
C PRO A 290 29.78 10.08 -3.70
N ILE A 291 29.36 8.87 -3.30
CA ILE A 291 30.22 7.84 -2.70
C ILE A 291 31.26 7.38 -3.72
N THR A 292 32.53 7.32 -3.29
CA THR A 292 33.68 6.87 -4.09
C THR A 292 34.42 5.70 -3.47
N ASP A 293 34.20 5.41 -2.17
CA ASP A 293 34.90 4.38 -1.41
C ASP A 293 33.91 3.31 -0.89
N LEU A 294 34.11 2.07 -1.30
CA LEU A 294 33.33 0.91 -0.87
C LEU A 294 34.04 0.06 0.21
N ARG A 295 35.24 0.45 0.68
CA ARG A 295 35.95 -0.28 1.75
C ARG A 295 35.11 -0.49 3.02
N PRO A 296 34.24 0.45 3.46
CA PRO A 296 33.37 0.23 4.60
C PRO A 296 32.40 -0.97 4.45
N LEU A 297 32.18 -1.48 3.22
CA LEU A 297 31.34 -2.66 2.98
C LEU A 297 32.08 -3.99 3.20
N GLU A 298 33.39 -3.95 3.53
CA GLU A 298 34.15 -5.17 3.83
C GLU A 298 33.51 -5.96 4.97
N GLY A 299 33.32 -7.27 4.74
CA GLY A 299 32.74 -8.17 5.73
C GLY A 299 31.21 -8.04 5.94
N MET A 300 30.55 -7.15 5.25
CA MET A 300 29.08 -7.07 5.27
C MET A 300 28.44 -8.27 4.57
N LEU A 301 27.24 -8.64 5.01
CA LEU A 301 26.47 -9.77 4.45
C LEU A 301 25.33 -9.28 3.55
N LEU A 302 25.65 -8.39 2.62
CA LEU A 302 24.67 -7.85 1.68
C LEU A 302 24.17 -8.94 0.73
N GLU A 303 22.86 -8.96 0.49
CA GLU A 303 22.20 -9.80 -0.51
C GLU A 303 21.99 -9.03 -1.83
N ARG A 304 21.81 -7.69 -1.72
CA ARG A 304 21.67 -6.78 -2.87
C ARG A 304 22.54 -5.54 -2.67
N LEU A 305 23.27 -5.17 -3.71
CA LEU A 305 23.94 -3.87 -3.79
C LEU A 305 23.69 -3.24 -5.18
N ILE A 306 23.31 -1.97 -5.17
CA ILE A 306 23.15 -1.16 -6.38
C ILE A 306 24.01 0.08 -6.20
N PHE A 307 24.90 0.34 -7.17
CA PHE A 307 25.84 1.46 -7.08
C PHE A 307 26.26 1.94 -8.47
N THR A 308 26.95 3.09 -8.54
CA THR A 308 27.47 3.65 -9.79
C THR A 308 28.96 3.33 -9.94
N PRO A 309 29.36 2.28 -10.68
CA PRO A 309 30.74 1.83 -10.79
C PRO A 309 31.73 2.89 -11.25
N SER A 310 31.33 3.76 -12.17
CA SER A 310 32.17 4.82 -12.73
C SER A 310 32.62 5.87 -11.72
N ARG A 311 32.02 5.93 -10.53
CA ARG A 311 32.39 6.83 -9.44
C ARG A 311 33.32 6.20 -8.41
N ILE A 312 33.42 4.88 -8.38
CA ILE A 312 34.17 4.18 -7.34
C ILE A 312 35.65 4.20 -7.64
N THR A 313 36.44 4.70 -6.68
CA THR A 313 37.91 4.73 -6.74
C THR A 313 38.54 3.66 -5.86
N ASP A 314 37.87 3.26 -4.77
CA ASP A 314 38.39 2.37 -3.74
C ASP A 314 37.37 1.29 -3.34
N GLY A 315 37.84 0.11 -2.95
CA GLY A 315 37.05 -0.92 -2.30
C GLY A 315 36.22 -1.84 -3.21
N ILE A 316 36.36 -1.75 -4.53
CA ILE A 316 35.62 -2.58 -5.48
C ILE A 316 35.89 -4.08 -5.26
N ASP A 317 37.15 -4.44 -4.92
CA ASP A 317 37.53 -5.84 -4.69
C ASP A 317 36.89 -6.43 -3.42
N PHE A 318 36.58 -5.61 -2.42
CA PHE A 318 35.84 -6.10 -1.24
C PHE A 318 34.40 -6.49 -1.60
N VAL A 319 33.74 -5.74 -2.51
CA VAL A 319 32.40 -6.08 -2.99
C VAL A 319 32.41 -7.42 -3.73
N ARG A 320 33.46 -7.72 -4.52
CA ARG A 320 33.62 -9.04 -5.19
C ARG A 320 33.68 -10.20 -4.20
N GLN A 321 34.13 -9.96 -2.97
CA GLN A 321 34.32 -10.97 -1.94
C GLN A 321 33.09 -11.17 -1.04
N ILE A 322 32.03 -10.37 -1.19
CA ILE A 322 30.80 -10.54 -0.40
C ILE A 322 30.09 -11.83 -0.83
N PRO A 323 30.06 -12.88 0.00
CA PRO A 323 29.60 -14.21 -0.43
C PRO A 323 28.08 -14.31 -0.53
N THR A 324 27.37 -13.38 0.07
CA THR A 324 25.91 -13.40 0.16
C THR A 324 25.22 -12.62 -0.95
N LEU A 325 25.97 -11.88 -1.79
CA LEU A 325 25.40 -11.13 -2.90
C LEU A 325 24.71 -12.06 -3.90
N ARG A 326 23.45 -11.73 -4.21
CA ARG A 326 22.60 -12.37 -5.21
C ARG A 326 22.21 -11.42 -6.33
N GLU A 327 22.16 -10.12 -6.00
CA GLU A 327 21.71 -9.06 -6.88
C GLU A 327 22.74 -7.92 -6.85
N LEU A 328 23.31 -7.60 -8.00
CA LEU A 328 24.31 -6.55 -8.17
C LEU A 328 24.05 -5.80 -9.46
N ASP A 329 23.74 -4.49 -9.38
CA ASP A 329 23.38 -3.70 -10.55
C ASP A 329 23.79 -2.23 -10.42
N ILE A 330 23.62 -1.47 -11.51
CA ILE A 330 23.83 0.00 -11.56
C ILE A 330 22.54 0.78 -11.35
N GLU A 331 21.40 0.15 -11.55
CA GLU A 331 20.08 0.75 -11.42
C GLU A 331 19.05 -0.29 -10.98
N PHE A 332 17.90 0.20 -10.53
CA PHE A 332 16.79 -0.62 -10.11
C PHE A 332 15.63 -0.39 -11.08
N GLU A 333 15.48 -1.28 -12.06
CA GLU A 333 14.38 -1.23 -13.02
C GLU A 333 13.16 -2.03 -12.55
N GLY A 334 12.02 -1.38 -12.48
CA GLY A 334 10.77 -2.05 -12.04
C GLY A 334 10.83 -2.50 -10.59
N ASN A 335 10.68 -3.81 -10.33
CA ASN A 335 10.63 -4.40 -8.99
C ASN A 335 11.83 -5.29 -8.65
N ALA A 336 12.81 -5.42 -9.54
CA ALA A 336 13.98 -6.27 -9.31
C ALA A 336 15.22 -5.76 -10.09
N PRO A 337 16.43 -5.98 -9.56
CA PRO A 337 17.66 -5.80 -10.34
C PRO A 337 17.69 -6.82 -11.48
N VAL A 338 18.30 -6.41 -12.58
CA VAL A 338 18.34 -7.20 -13.81
C VAL A 338 19.52 -8.18 -13.82
N ARG A 339 20.59 -7.86 -13.04
CA ARG A 339 21.87 -8.60 -13.09
C ARG A 339 22.13 -9.43 -11.83
N THR A 340 22.70 -10.59 -12.07
CA THR A 340 23.38 -11.39 -11.02
C THR A 340 24.81 -10.86 -10.84
N PRO A 341 25.49 -11.13 -9.71
CA PRO A 341 26.88 -10.76 -9.52
C PRO A 341 27.78 -11.26 -10.66
N THR A 342 27.59 -12.49 -11.15
CA THR A 342 28.38 -13.04 -12.26
C THR A 342 28.24 -12.22 -13.53
N SER A 343 27.02 -11.89 -13.92
CA SER A 343 26.78 -11.09 -15.13
C SER A 343 27.25 -9.64 -14.97
N PHE A 344 27.10 -9.07 -13.77
CA PHE A 344 27.59 -7.74 -13.46
C PHE A 344 29.11 -7.65 -13.57
N TRP A 345 29.85 -8.58 -12.96
CA TRP A 345 31.32 -8.56 -12.99
C TRP A 345 31.87 -8.82 -14.41
N ALA A 346 31.22 -9.65 -15.20
CA ALA A 346 31.58 -9.83 -16.60
C ALA A 346 31.48 -8.50 -17.40
N ALA A 347 30.38 -7.76 -17.20
CA ALA A 347 30.19 -6.45 -17.83
C ALA A 347 31.18 -5.40 -17.29
N TYR A 348 31.45 -5.40 -15.98
CA TYR A 348 32.44 -4.51 -15.35
C TYR A 348 33.83 -4.72 -15.91
N ASP A 349 34.30 -5.98 -15.98
CA ASP A 349 35.63 -6.35 -16.50
C ASP A 349 35.75 -6.09 -18.01
N ALA A 350 34.64 -6.14 -18.74
CA ALA A 350 34.54 -5.71 -20.13
C ALA A 350 34.58 -4.19 -20.32
N GLY A 351 34.55 -3.41 -19.24
CA GLY A 351 34.56 -1.94 -19.27
C GLY A 351 33.25 -1.29 -19.68
N GLU A 352 32.11 -2.01 -19.60
CA GLU A 352 30.80 -1.49 -20.01
C GLU A 352 30.35 -0.29 -19.15
N PHE A 353 30.79 -0.21 -17.88
CA PHE A 353 30.43 0.84 -16.94
C PHE A 353 31.44 2.02 -16.89
N SER A 354 32.47 2.02 -17.79
CA SER A 354 33.54 3.01 -17.76
C SER A 354 33.17 4.33 -18.42
N LYS A 355 32.02 4.44 -19.06
CA LYS A 355 31.56 5.69 -19.70
C LYS A 355 30.79 6.52 -18.67
N PRO A 356 31.13 7.83 -18.48
CA PRO A 356 30.30 8.70 -17.65
C PRO A 356 28.89 8.76 -18.22
N ASP A 357 27.90 8.69 -17.34
CA ASP A 357 26.49 8.85 -17.70
C ASP A 357 26.33 10.09 -18.61
N LYS A 358 25.83 9.89 -19.81
CA LYS A 358 25.38 11.01 -20.64
C LYS A 358 24.15 11.59 -19.95
N LYS A 359 24.34 12.78 -19.36
CA LYS A 359 23.27 13.63 -18.85
C LYS A 359 22.27 14.00 -19.93
#